data_cf0278df69f4cdf5bc22e7664e540ae4
#
_entry.id   cf0278df69f4cdf5bc22e7664e540ae4
#
_cell.length_a   1.000
_cell.length_b   1.000
_cell.length_c   1.000
_cell.angle_alpha   90.00
_cell.angle_beta   90.00
_cell.angle_gamma   90.00
#
_symmetry.space_group_name_H-M   'P 1'
#
loop_
_entity.id
_entity.type
_entity.pdbx_description
1 polymer ?
#
loop_
_entity_poly.entity_id
_entity_poly.type
_entity_poly.pdbx_seq_one_letter_code
_entity_poly.pdbx_strand_id
1 'polypeptide(L)'
;MKRKIFGVAAAGLGIAAILGGTLGVAFAKTTNLSSGFNLVGGPTNADVQPKDWVSCLPGTSWASVYIWDAPNQRWLHYFNTAAGVPAYVNQQASGGISSVPRFSGVVMIMNSAVSSAKFPDQPNQACTS
;
A
#
# COMPACT_ATOMS: atom_id res chain seq x y z
N MET A 1 14.13 -36.89 -5.85
CA MET A 1 13.82 -36.51 -4.46
C MET A 1 14.72 -35.39 -3.94
N LYS A 2 16.01 -35.49 -4.05
CA LYS A 2 16.95 -34.46 -3.55
C LYS A 2 16.73 -33.08 -4.15
N ARG A 3 16.34 -32.96 -5.41
CA ARG A 3 16.08 -31.68 -6.08
C ARG A 3 14.86 -30.90 -5.56
N LYS A 4 13.81 -31.62 -5.15
CA LYS A 4 12.60 -30.98 -4.61
C LYS A 4 12.81 -30.38 -3.21
N ILE A 5 13.57 -31.08 -2.40
CA ILE A 5 13.93 -30.61 -1.05
C ILE A 5 14.83 -29.38 -1.14
N PHE A 6 15.74 -29.33 -2.11
CA PHE A 6 16.64 -28.21 -2.30
C PHE A 6 15.90 -26.93 -2.74
N GLY A 7 14.92 -27.06 -3.63
CA GLY A 7 14.11 -25.90 -4.09
C GLY A 7 13.27 -25.29 -2.96
N VAL A 8 12.71 -26.13 -2.11
CA VAL A 8 11.92 -25.67 -0.95
C VAL A 8 12.81 -24.97 0.08
N ALA A 9 13.98 -25.51 0.35
CA ALA A 9 14.94 -24.91 1.26
C ALA A 9 15.42 -23.52 0.76
N ALA A 10 15.69 -23.40 -0.55
CA ALA A 10 16.11 -22.13 -1.14
C ALA A 10 15.00 -21.06 -1.06
N ALA A 11 13.74 -21.42 -1.29
CA ALA A 11 12.61 -20.51 -1.14
C ALA A 11 12.42 -20.07 0.32
N GLY A 12 12.55 -20.99 1.26
CA GLY A 12 12.47 -20.68 2.69
C GLY A 12 13.59 -19.75 3.15
N LEU A 13 14.81 -19.97 2.70
CA LEU A 13 15.94 -19.09 2.99
C LEU A 13 15.77 -17.68 2.40
N GLY A 14 15.21 -17.55 1.21
CA GLY A 14 14.92 -16.25 0.61
C GLY A 14 13.92 -15.46 1.44
N ILE A 15 12.85 -16.06 1.88
CA ILE A 15 11.83 -15.42 2.74
C ILE A 15 12.44 -15.04 4.10
N ALA A 16 13.20 -15.94 4.72
CA ALA A 16 13.85 -15.67 6.00
C ALA A 16 14.87 -14.54 5.90
N ALA A 17 15.63 -14.47 4.82
CA ALA A 17 16.58 -13.38 4.59
C ALA A 17 15.89 -12.02 4.45
N ILE A 18 14.75 -11.95 3.74
CA ILE A 18 13.95 -10.73 3.61
C ILE A 18 13.42 -10.29 4.98
N LEU A 19 12.84 -11.20 5.75
CA LEU A 19 12.34 -10.92 7.09
C LEU A 19 13.47 -10.57 8.06
N GLY A 20 14.58 -11.29 8.01
CA GLY A 20 15.75 -11.05 8.85
C GLY A 20 16.41 -9.70 8.56
N GLY A 21 16.47 -9.27 7.28
CA GLY A 21 17.03 -7.99 6.88
C GLY A 21 16.26 -6.76 7.36
N THR A 22 15.01 -6.95 7.79
CA THR A 22 14.15 -5.86 8.28
C THR A 22 14.09 -5.76 9.80
N LEU A 23 14.81 -6.62 10.53
CA LEU A 23 14.85 -6.57 12.00
C LEU A 23 15.42 -5.24 12.50
N GLY A 24 14.58 -4.48 13.20
CA GLY A 24 14.95 -3.20 13.81
C GLY A 24 14.91 -2.00 12.85
N VAL A 25 14.61 -2.21 11.55
CA VAL A 25 14.48 -1.12 10.57
C VAL A 25 13.22 -1.33 9.75
N ALA A 26 12.27 -0.39 9.82
CA ALA A 26 11.09 -0.38 8.98
C ALA A 26 11.42 0.33 7.67
N PHE A 27 11.35 -0.39 6.56
CA PHE A 27 11.49 0.19 5.21
C PHE A 27 10.12 0.46 4.62
N ALA A 28 10.00 1.54 3.87
CA ALA A 28 8.82 1.77 3.04
C ALA A 28 8.71 0.65 2.00
N LYS A 29 7.53 0.10 1.89
CA LYS A 29 7.25 -0.93 0.89
C LYS A 29 7.40 -0.34 -0.51
N THR A 30 8.10 -1.06 -1.37
CA THR A 30 8.35 -0.64 -2.75
C THR A 30 7.66 -1.58 -3.73
N THR A 31 6.97 -1.02 -4.72
CA THR A 31 6.35 -1.78 -5.81
C THR A 31 6.28 -0.96 -7.10
N ASN A 32 6.16 -1.63 -8.22
CA ASN A 32 5.90 -0.96 -9.49
C ASN A 32 4.39 -0.87 -9.71
N LEU A 33 3.92 0.30 -10.10
CA LEU A 33 2.53 0.57 -10.40
C LEU A 33 2.37 0.87 -11.90
N SER A 34 1.36 0.25 -12.49
CA SER A 34 0.96 0.54 -13.87
C SER A 34 -0.11 1.63 -13.91
N SER A 35 -0.27 2.31 -15.02
CA SER A 35 -1.46 3.16 -15.26
C SER A 35 -2.73 2.30 -15.16
N GLY A 36 -3.79 2.84 -14.58
CA GLY A 36 -5.05 2.15 -14.36
C GLY A 36 -5.06 1.36 -13.04
N PHE A 37 -5.66 0.17 -13.07
CA PHE A 37 -5.90 -0.67 -11.90
C PHE A 37 -4.62 -1.34 -11.38
N ASN A 38 -4.42 -1.26 -10.06
CA ASN A 38 -3.36 -1.98 -9.34
C ASN A 38 -3.92 -2.57 -8.04
N LEU A 39 -3.48 -3.75 -7.69
CA LEU A 39 -3.73 -4.34 -6.38
C LEU A 39 -2.44 -4.31 -5.58
N VAL A 40 -2.46 -3.64 -4.43
CA VAL A 40 -1.28 -3.41 -3.58
C VAL A 40 -1.57 -3.92 -2.18
N GLY A 41 -0.58 -4.50 -1.53
CA GLY A 41 -0.71 -4.82 -0.11
C GLY A 41 -0.60 -3.58 0.76
N GLY A 42 -1.45 -3.46 1.77
CA GLY A 42 -1.39 -2.42 2.78
C GLY A 42 -0.14 -2.50 3.66
N PRO A 43 -0.03 -1.63 4.65
CA PRO A 43 1.09 -1.62 5.58
C PRO A 43 1.17 -2.94 6.36
N THR A 44 2.36 -3.31 6.82
CA THR A 44 2.55 -4.55 7.58
C THR A 44 2.86 -4.29 9.06
N ASN A 45 3.37 -3.13 9.38
CA ASN A 45 3.82 -2.79 10.74
C ASN A 45 2.73 -2.12 11.58
N ALA A 46 2.06 -1.12 11.03
CA ALA A 46 0.94 -0.44 11.70
C ALA A 46 -0.06 0.09 10.69
N ASP A 47 -1.30 0.35 11.12
CA ASP A 47 -2.29 1.04 10.31
C ASP A 47 -1.80 2.46 9.98
N VAL A 48 -2.02 2.92 8.76
CA VAL A 48 -1.54 4.23 8.27
C VAL A 48 -2.72 5.03 7.74
N GLN A 49 -2.76 6.33 8.05
CA GLN A 49 -3.77 7.21 7.46
C GLN A 49 -3.61 7.27 5.94
N PRO A 50 -4.71 7.31 5.16
CA PRO A 50 -4.63 7.26 3.70
C PRO A 50 -3.79 8.39 3.12
N LYS A 51 -3.88 9.60 3.63
CA LYS A 51 -3.07 10.75 3.17
C LYS A 51 -1.57 10.51 3.33
N ASP A 52 -1.19 9.85 4.43
CA ASP A 52 0.21 9.55 4.71
C ASP A 52 0.69 8.36 3.88
N TRP A 53 -0.18 7.38 3.68
CA TRP A 53 0.13 6.19 2.90
C TRP A 53 0.43 6.49 1.43
N VAL A 54 -0.26 7.46 0.84
CA VAL A 54 -0.01 7.91 -0.55
C VAL A 54 0.99 9.04 -0.67
N SER A 55 1.50 9.57 0.43
CA SER A 55 2.34 10.78 0.47
C SER A 55 3.65 10.64 -0.32
N CYS A 56 4.13 9.40 -0.50
CA CYS A 56 5.36 9.13 -1.25
C CYS A 56 5.15 9.01 -2.76
N LEU A 57 3.93 9.05 -3.24
CA LEU A 57 3.62 9.04 -4.66
C LEU A 57 3.72 10.44 -5.26
N PRO A 58 4.15 10.58 -6.53
CA PRO A 58 4.06 11.85 -7.24
C PRO A 58 2.61 12.38 -7.23
N GLY A 59 2.41 13.66 -6.94
CA GLY A 59 1.12 14.23 -6.56
C GLY A 59 -0.03 14.04 -7.56
N THR A 60 0.26 13.90 -8.85
CA THR A 60 -0.74 13.70 -9.90
C THR A 60 -0.75 12.30 -10.50
N SER A 61 0.10 11.41 -10.00
CA SER A 61 0.25 10.07 -10.57
C SER A 61 -0.89 9.12 -10.23
N TRP A 62 -1.67 9.39 -9.20
CA TRP A 62 -2.75 8.53 -8.72
C TRP A 62 -4.08 9.28 -8.68
N ALA A 63 -5.18 8.56 -8.85
CA ALA A 63 -6.53 9.09 -8.84
C ALA A 63 -7.30 8.72 -7.57
N SER A 64 -7.27 7.47 -7.17
CA SER A 64 -8.08 6.98 -6.05
C SER A 64 -7.52 5.69 -5.46
N VAL A 65 -7.88 5.47 -4.20
CA VAL A 65 -7.55 4.28 -3.41
C VAL A 65 -8.84 3.69 -2.87
N TYR A 66 -8.95 2.37 -2.85
CA TYR A 66 -10.10 1.66 -2.32
C TYR A 66 -9.69 0.52 -1.42
N ILE A 67 -10.43 0.33 -0.34
CA ILE A 67 -10.34 -0.85 0.52
C ILE A 67 -11.73 -1.46 0.74
N TRP A 68 -11.78 -2.77 0.92
CA TRP A 68 -13.02 -3.46 1.21
C TRP A 68 -13.30 -3.48 2.71
N ASP A 69 -14.42 -2.90 3.11
CA ASP A 69 -14.95 -2.92 4.47
C ASP A 69 -15.88 -4.13 4.62
N ALA A 70 -15.30 -5.27 4.98
CA ALA A 70 -16.03 -6.53 5.05
C ALA A 70 -17.19 -6.52 6.04
N PRO A 71 -17.08 -5.95 7.26
CA PRO A 71 -18.20 -5.88 8.20
C PRO A 71 -19.43 -5.17 7.63
N ASN A 72 -19.24 -4.12 6.84
CA ASN A 72 -20.32 -3.32 6.27
C ASN A 72 -20.61 -3.65 4.79
N GLN A 73 -19.89 -4.62 4.22
CA GLN A 73 -20.05 -5.10 2.83
C GLN A 73 -20.03 -3.95 1.83
N ARG A 74 -19.06 -3.05 1.94
CA ARG A 74 -18.93 -1.89 1.07
C ARG A 74 -17.48 -1.55 0.78
N TRP A 75 -17.25 -0.83 -0.33
CA TRP A 75 -15.98 -0.20 -0.61
C TRP A 75 -15.87 1.14 0.10
N LEU A 76 -14.72 1.36 0.74
CA LEU A 76 -14.28 2.67 1.21
C LEU A 76 -13.30 3.25 0.19
N HIS A 77 -13.23 4.57 0.09
CA HIS A 77 -12.43 5.25 -0.92
C HIS A 77 -11.59 6.39 -0.32
N TYR A 78 -10.55 6.74 -1.05
CA TYR A 78 -9.78 7.96 -0.83
C TYR A 78 -9.39 8.53 -2.19
N PHE A 79 -9.93 9.69 -2.53
CA PHE A 79 -9.68 10.36 -3.81
C PHE A 79 -8.53 11.36 -3.70
N ASN A 80 -7.77 11.50 -4.79
CA ASN A 80 -6.74 12.52 -4.90
C ASN A 80 -7.37 13.90 -5.08
N THR A 81 -7.29 14.73 -4.06
CA THR A 81 -7.86 16.08 -4.08
C THR A 81 -7.05 17.06 -4.94
N ALA A 82 -5.82 16.74 -5.31
CA ALA A 82 -5.02 17.55 -6.23
C ALA A 82 -5.63 17.66 -7.64
N ALA A 83 -6.53 16.73 -8.01
CA ALA A 83 -7.26 16.76 -9.28
C ALA A 83 -8.56 17.59 -9.24
N GLY A 84 -8.76 18.43 -8.22
CA GLY A 84 -9.95 19.26 -8.07
C GLY A 84 -11.15 18.55 -7.45
N VAL A 85 -10.97 17.38 -6.91
CA VAL A 85 -12.02 16.64 -6.18
C VAL A 85 -12.22 17.32 -4.81
N PRO A 86 -13.47 17.63 -4.42
CA PRO A 86 -13.73 18.27 -3.14
C PRO A 86 -13.28 17.40 -1.96
N ALA A 87 -12.68 18.01 -0.93
CA ALA A 87 -12.14 17.29 0.21
C ALA A 87 -13.19 16.49 1.02
N TYR A 88 -14.44 16.93 1.02
CA TYR A 88 -15.50 16.29 1.78
C TYR A 88 -15.78 14.84 1.31
N VAL A 89 -15.45 14.49 0.07
CA VAL A 89 -15.66 13.13 -0.45
C VAL A 89 -14.80 12.09 0.29
N ASN A 90 -13.71 12.52 0.92
CA ASN A 90 -12.82 11.66 1.70
C ASN A 90 -13.20 11.58 3.19
N GLN A 91 -14.26 12.24 3.61
CA GLN A 91 -14.75 12.14 4.99
C GLN A 91 -15.43 10.78 5.22
N GLN A 92 -15.36 10.28 6.44
CA GLN A 92 -15.98 8.99 6.82
C GLN A 92 -17.48 8.94 6.51
N ALA A 93 -18.19 10.05 6.72
CA ALA A 93 -19.62 10.16 6.41
C ALA A 93 -19.93 9.95 4.92
N SER A 94 -18.96 10.22 4.04
CA SER A 94 -19.06 10.02 2.60
C SER A 94 -18.48 8.68 2.12
N GLY A 95 -18.11 7.78 3.04
CA GLY A 95 -17.47 6.50 2.72
C GLY A 95 -15.95 6.59 2.56
N GLY A 96 -15.33 7.63 3.09
CA GLY A 96 -13.89 7.82 3.05
C GLY A 96 -13.15 6.83 3.96
N ILE A 97 -11.93 6.47 3.55
CA ILE A 97 -11.01 5.64 4.33
C ILE A 97 -10.49 6.45 5.50
N SER A 98 -10.69 5.98 6.73
CA SER A 98 -10.10 6.61 7.92
C SER A 98 -8.69 6.12 8.20
N SER A 99 -8.40 4.87 7.86
CA SER A 99 -7.11 4.23 8.06
C SER A 99 -6.95 3.10 7.04
N VAL A 100 -5.76 2.94 6.48
CA VAL A 100 -5.37 1.78 5.68
C VAL A 100 -4.90 0.70 6.67
N PRO A 101 -5.67 -0.38 6.85
CA PRO A 101 -5.36 -1.36 7.86
C PRO A 101 -4.13 -2.18 7.50
N ARG A 102 -3.42 -2.67 8.51
CA ARG A 102 -2.35 -3.64 8.32
C ARG A 102 -2.87 -4.86 7.54
N PHE A 103 -2.04 -5.36 6.66
CA PHE A 103 -2.31 -6.57 5.86
C PHE A 103 -3.56 -6.48 4.99
N SER A 104 -4.08 -5.28 4.73
CA SER A 104 -5.22 -5.10 3.84
C SER A 104 -4.81 -5.27 2.37
N GLY A 105 -5.77 -5.68 1.55
CA GLY A 105 -5.68 -5.52 0.10
C GLY A 105 -6.18 -4.13 -0.28
N VAL A 106 -5.38 -3.42 -1.07
CA VAL A 106 -5.67 -2.05 -1.48
C VAL A 106 -5.73 -1.98 -2.99
N VAL A 107 -6.85 -1.50 -3.51
CA VAL A 107 -6.99 -1.18 -4.93
C VAL A 107 -6.58 0.26 -5.16
N MET A 108 -5.68 0.48 -6.12
CA MET A 108 -5.25 1.81 -6.52
C MET A 108 -5.55 2.04 -7.99
N ILE A 109 -6.14 3.18 -8.30
CA ILE A 109 -6.29 3.65 -9.67
C ILE A 109 -5.23 4.72 -9.93
N MET A 110 -4.36 4.43 -10.89
CA MET A 110 -3.23 5.28 -11.25
C MET A 110 -3.51 6.02 -12.54
N ASN A 111 -3.16 7.32 -12.57
CA ASN A 111 -3.19 8.14 -13.78
C ASN A 111 -1.98 7.84 -14.69
N SER A 112 -0.85 7.49 -14.09
CA SER A 112 0.38 7.17 -14.79
C SER A 112 1.15 6.08 -14.06
N ALA A 113 2.02 5.37 -14.77
CA ALA A 113 2.90 4.38 -14.19
C ALA A 113 3.91 5.03 -13.23
N VAL A 114 4.22 4.35 -12.14
CA VAL A 114 5.25 4.78 -11.17
C VAL A 114 6.15 3.59 -10.87
N SER A 115 7.41 3.71 -11.24
CA SER A 115 8.42 2.70 -10.92
C SER A 115 8.92 2.90 -9.49
N SER A 116 9.11 1.79 -8.77
CA SER A 116 9.61 1.82 -7.39
C SER A 116 8.78 2.74 -6.49
N ALA A 117 7.47 2.70 -6.65
CA ALA A 117 6.55 3.43 -5.78
C ALA A 117 6.76 2.98 -4.32
N LYS A 118 6.85 3.93 -3.41
CA LYS A 118 7.06 3.68 -1.99
C LYS A 118 5.77 3.93 -1.21
N PHE A 119 5.52 3.06 -0.24
CA PHE A 119 4.40 3.20 0.68
C PHE A 119 4.91 3.08 2.11
N PRO A 120 4.57 4.03 2.99
CA PRO A 120 4.88 3.93 4.41
C PRO A 120 4.27 2.67 5.02
N ASP A 121 5.06 1.98 5.83
CA ASP A 121 4.65 0.75 6.52
C ASP A 121 4.20 1.01 7.96
N GLN A 122 4.34 2.23 8.41
CA GLN A 122 3.92 2.75 9.71
C GLN A 122 3.71 4.26 9.64
N PRO A 123 2.97 4.86 10.60
CA PRO A 123 2.81 6.31 10.68
C PRO A 123 4.15 7.05 10.76
N ASN A 124 4.20 8.22 10.15
CA ASN A 124 5.38 9.11 10.15
C ASN A 124 6.66 8.53 9.54
N GLN A 125 6.55 7.48 8.76
CA GLN A 125 7.70 6.92 8.05
C GLN A 125 8.08 7.81 6.88
N ALA A 126 9.38 8.11 6.76
CA ALA A 126 9.90 8.87 5.63
C ALA A 126 9.80 8.08 4.31
N CYS A 127 9.63 8.79 3.21
CA CYS A 127 9.61 8.19 1.87
C CYS A 127 10.99 7.72 1.40
N THR A 128 12.03 8.27 1.99
CA THR A 128 13.43 7.90 1.73
C THR A 128 13.87 6.86 2.75
N SER A 129 14.10 5.71 2.29
CA SER A 129 14.69 4.64 3.09
C SER A 129 15.72 3.91 2.25
#